data_0057a466d954eced768a853bd5eb7011
#
_entry.id   0057a466d954eced768a853bd5eb7011
#
_cell.length_a   1.000
_cell.length_b   1.000
_cell.length_c   1.000
_cell.angle_alpha   90.00
_cell.angle_beta   90.00
_cell.angle_gamma   90.00
#
_symmetry.space_group_name_H-M   'P 1'
#
loop_
_entity.id
_entity.type
_entity.pdbx_description
1 polymer ?
#
loop_
_entity_poly.entity_id
_entity_poly.type
_entity_poly.pdbx_seq_one_letter_code
_entity_poly.pdbx_strand_id
1 'polypeptide(L)'
;MTPSEEHTVRQQSDQDLHLEIIMSSLSLIETARDFNRFYTNFLGLLNKAYLDTPFTLTDARILFELGSHDGVSAAALVRDLQLDPAYLSRILKRFRAEGLIETSPDPADLRSQVIIVTDQGRETFEELGRRSNAQIAARFDRLASGEPEAAVSAMCTIRALLDPAAKPAPAIIRAHRSGDIGWIVQSQGRFYAEEYGWDLRFEALVAEVAGKFLANFDPVKEYCWIAERGGVNVGSVLVTNGGDGVAKLRLLYVDKSARGLGLGKLLVDECIRFSKQKGYRELSLWTNDMLETARAIYVKAGFRLVSEERHRMFGPEANGQNWVLDL
;
A
#
# COMPACT_ATOMS: atom_id res chain seq x y z
N MET A 1 -6.28 -51.38 -3.67
CA MET A 1 -4.96 -50.72 -3.82
C MET A 1 -4.01 -51.31 -2.79
N THR A 2 -2.85 -51.74 -3.21
CA THR A 2 -1.83 -52.21 -2.30
C THR A 2 -1.10 -51.02 -1.63
N PRO A 3 -0.52 -51.20 -0.41
CA PRO A 3 0.25 -50.13 0.23
C PRO A 3 1.39 -49.55 -0.64
N SER A 4 1.88 -50.34 -1.62
CA SER A 4 2.90 -49.94 -2.59
C SER A 4 2.33 -48.99 -3.67
N GLU A 5 1.10 -49.18 -4.09
CA GLU A 5 0.43 -48.28 -5.08
C GLU A 5 0.08 -46.93 -4.48
N GLU A 6 -0.35 -46.88 -3.22
CA GLU A 6 -0.59 -45.63 -2.51
C GLU A 6 0.68 -44.78 -2.29
N HIS A 7 1.80 -45.47 -2.05
CA HIS A 7 3.08 -44.80 -1.86
C HIS A 7 3.60 -44.20 -3.17
N THR A 8 3.40 -44.90 -4.30
CA THR A 8 3.80 -44.44 -5.64
C THR A 8 2.93 -43.24 -6.09
N VAL A 9 1.61 -43.29 -5.85
CA VAL A 9 0.69 -42.20 -6.19
C VAL A 9 0.98 -40.95 -5.36
N ARG A 10 1.33 -41.10 -4.08
CA ARG A 10 1.72 -39.97 -3.24
C ARG A 10 3.03 -39.33 -3.68
N GLN A 11 4.05 -40.13 -3.99
CA GLN A 11 5.33 -39.60 -4.53
C GLN A 11 5.16 -38.87 -5.85
N GLN A 12 4.29 -39.35 -6.73
CA GLN A 12 4.01 -38.72 -8.03
C GLN A 12 3.28 -37.38 -7.83
N SER A 13 2.29 -37.32 -6.92
CA SER A 13 1.59 -36.09 -6.57
C SER A 13 2.50 -35.04 -5.93
N ASP A 14 3.45 -35.44 -5.08
CA ASP A 14 4.43 -34.53 -4.47
C ASP A 14 5.44 -34.00 -5.50
N GLN A 15 5.84 -34.83 -6.48
CA GLN A 15 6.71 -34.39 -7.58
C GLN A 15 6.01 -33.43 -8.55
N ASP A 16 4.75 -33.69 -8.89
CA ASP A 16 3.96 -32.83 -9.75
C ASP A 16 3.71 -31.47 -9.09
N LEU A 17 3.36 -31.44 -7.80
CA LEU A 17 3.22 -30.21 -7.02
C LEU A 17 4.53 -29.41 -6.95
N HIS A 18 5.65 -30.10 -6.78
CA HIS A 18 6.97 -29.49 -6.74
C HIS A 18 7.36 -28.86 -8.10
N LEU A 19 7.05 -29.53 -9.21
CA LEU A 19 7.23 -29.03 -10.58
C LEU A 19 6.34 -27.82 -10.86
N GLU A 20 5.07 -27.81 -10.44
CA GLU A 20 4.17 -26.66 -10.59
C GLU A 20 4.68 -25.46 -9.82
N ILE A 21 5.19 -25.63 -8.60
CA ILE A 21 5.77 -24.55 -7.79
C ILE A 21 7.02 -23.98 -8.48
N ILE A 22 7.90 -24.82 -9.00
CA ILE A 22 9.12 -24.39 -9.72
C ILE A 22 8.75 -23.64 -11.02
N MET A 23 7.81 -24.15 -11.80
CA MET A 23 7.36 -23.50 -13.04
C MET A 23 6.68 -22.16 -12.76
N SER A 24 5.85 -22.08 -11.73
CA SER A 24 5.25 -20.81 -11.27
C SER A 24 6.32 -19.80 -10.83
N SER A 25 7.33 -20.25 -10.10
CA SER A 25 8.45 -19.41 -9.65
C SER A 25 9.31 -18.92 -10.84
N LEU A 26 9.57 -19.75 -11.83
CA LEU A 26 10.30 -19.36 -13.04
C LEU A 26 9.52 -18.32 -13.87
N SER A 27 8.21 -18.47 -13.99
CA SER A 27 7.33 -17.51 -14.66
C SER A 27 7.35 -16.13 -13.97
N LEU A 28 7.35 -16.08 -12.62
CA LEU A 28 7.47 -14.84 -11.86
C LEU A 28 8.81 -14.15 -12.09
N ILE A 29 9.90 -14.92 -12.09
CA ILE A 29 11.26 -14.40 -12.36
C ILE A 29 11.36 -13.84 -13.78
N GLU A 30 10.83 -14.54 -14.77
CA GLU A 30 10.82 -14.09 -16.17
C GLU A 30 10.02 -12.79 -16.33
N THR A 31 8.84 -12.70 -15.74
CA THR A 31 8.01 -11.49 -15.75
C THR A 31 8.73 -10.31 -15.10
N ALA A 32 9.39 -10.53 -13.96
CA ALA A 32 10.17 -9.49 -13.29
C ALA A 32 11.37 -9.03 -14.16
N ARG A 33 12.05 -9.96 -14.84
CA ARG A 33 13.15 -9.63 -15.77
C ARG A 33 12.68 -8.85 -16.99
N ASP A 34 11.51 -9.19 -17.53
CA ASP A 34 10.90 -8.45 -18.63
C ASP A 34 10.52 -7.04 -18.21
N PHE A 35 9.90 -6.89 -17.05
CA PHE A 35 9.60 -5.58 -16.50
C PHE A 35 10.87 -4.73 -16.30
N ASN A 36 11.94 -5.31 -15.77
CA ASN A 36 13.21 -4.62 -15.58
C ASN A 36 13.80 -4.13 -16.91
N ARG A 37 13.76 -4.94 -17.97
CA ARG A 37 14.20 -4.54 -19.32
C ARG A 37 13.35 -3.40 -19.88
N PHE A 38 12.04 -3.53 -19.79
CA PHE A 38 11.10 -2.48 -20.19
C PHE A 38 11.37 -1.18 -19.41
N TYR A 39 11.45 -1.26 -18.09
CA TYR A 39 11.57 -0.09 -17.23
C TYR A 39 12.92 0.61 -17.37
N THR A 40 14.01 -0.14 -17.60
CA THR A 40 15.32 0.39 -17.95
C THR A 40 15.27 1.25 -19.23
N ASN A 41 14.61 0.75 -20.27
CA ASN A 41 14.39 1.52 -21.50
C ASN A 41 13.45 2.70 -21.28
N PHE A 42 12.39 2.50 -20.52
CA PHE A 42 11.43 3.56 -20.16
C PHE A 42 12.09 4.73 -19.44
N LEU A 43 13.02 4.47 -18.53
CA LEU A 43 13.79 5.52 -17.84
C LEU A 43 14.88 6.13 -18.70
N GLY A 44 15.22 5.54 -19.85
CA GLY A 44 16.32 6.00 -20.70
C GLY A 44 17.71 5.75 -20.09
N LEU A 45 17.86 4.72 -19.23
CA LEU A 45 19.10 4.41 -18.53
C LEU A 45 20.27 4.06 -19.45
N LEU A 46 19.99 3.62 -20.68
CA LEU A 46 21.00 3.26 -21.67
C LEU A 46 21.46 4.46 -22.50
N ASN A 47 20.84 5.63 -22.34
CA ASN A 47 21.24 6.83 -23.03
C ASN A 47 22.52 7.43 -22.41
N LYS A 48 23.45 7.89 -23.23
CA LYS A 48 24.69 8.53 -22.76
C LYS A 48 24.41 9.87 -22.07
N ALA A 49 23.35 10.57 -22.48
CA ALA A 49 22.91 11.85 -21.92
C ALA A 49 21.56 11.66 -21.23
N TYR A 50 21.45 12.11 -19.99
CA TYR A 50 20.18 12.07 -19.26
C TYR A 50 19.39 13.36 -19.52
N LEU A 51 18.16 13.20 -19.96
CA LEU A 51 17.22 14.32 -20.25
C LEU A 51 17.80 15.36 -21.24
N ASP A 52 18.55 14.91 -22.23
CA ASP A 52 19.22 15.79 -23.22
C ASP A 52 20.14 16.83 -22.56
N THR A 53 20.82 16.46 -21.49
CA THR A 53 21.80 17.26 -20.75
C THR A 53 23.19 16.61 -20.83
N PRO A 54 24.28 17.35 -20.52
CA PRO A 54 25.61 16.75 -20.44
C PRO A 54 25.80 15.77 -19.27
N PHE A 55 24.81 15.62 -18.40
CA PHE A 55 24.87 14.74 -17.24
C PHE A 55 24.43 13.32 -17.58
N THR A 56 25.07 12.35 -16.95
CA THR A 56 24.59 10.96 -16.92
C THR A 56 23.47 10.81 -15.88
N LEU A 57 22.74 9.71 -15.91
CA LEU A 57 21.77 9.44 -14.84
C LEU A 57 22.44 9.40 -13.46
N THR A 58 23.65 8.85 -13.35
CA THR A 58 24.38 8.80 -12.08
C THR A 58 24.71 10.22 -11.58
N ASP A 59 25.14 11.10 -12.49
CA ASP A 59 25.38 12.51 -12.16
C ASP A 59 24.11 13.19 -11.63
N ALA A 60 23.00 13.02 -12.34
CA ALA A 60 21.71 13.58 -11.95
C ALA A 60 21.23 13.02 -10.60
N ARG A 61 21.45 11.72 -10.36
CA ARG A 61 21.12 11.09 -9.08
C ARG A 61 21.95 11.62 -7.92
N ILE A 62 23.25 11.84 -8.11
CA ILE A 62 24.13 12.44 -7.09
C ILE A 62 23.67 13.88 -6.82
N LEU A 63 23.43 14.69 -7.85
CA LEU A 63 22.93 16.06 -7.70
C LEU A 63 21.57 16.09 -6.98
N PHE A 64 20.70 15.11 -7.23
CA PHE A 64 19.43 15.00 -6.52
C PHE A 64 19.61 14.76 -5.02
N GLU A 65 20.48 13.83 -4.63
CA GLU A 65 20.74 13.58 -3.21
C GLU A 65 21.37 14.81 -2.52
N LEU A 66 22.30 15.49 -3.20
CA LEU A 66 22.93 16.69 -2.69
C LEU A 66 21.96 17.89 -2.62
N GLY A 67 21.07 18.05 -3.62
CA GLY A 67 20.12 19.15 -3.66
C GLY A 67 18.92 18.99 -2.74
N SER A 68 18.62 17.74 -2.32
CA SER A 68 17.49 17.40 -1.45
C SER A 68 17.85 17.42 0.04
N HIS A 69 19.12 17.51 0.40
CA HIS A 69 19.60 17.47 1.79
C HIS A 69 20.66 18.55 2.02
N ASP A 70 20.61 19.21 3.16
CA ASP A 70 21.62 20.19 3.55
C ASP A 70 22.87 19.49 4.12
N GLY A 71 23.94 19.45 3.31
CA GLY A 71 25.22 18.87 3.72
C GLY A 71 25.25 17.35 3.75
N VAL A 72 25.71 16.71 2.69
CA VAL A 72 25.84 15.25 2.58
C VAL A 72 27.29 14.83 2.56
N SER A 73 27.67 13.82 3.34
CA SER A 73 29.02 13.27 3.29
C SER A 73 29.23 12.35 2.08
N ALA A 74 30.46 12.29 1.55
CA ALA A 74 30.79 11.36 0.47
C ALA A 74 30.54 9.88 0.86
N ALA A 75 30.76 9.55 2.14
CA ALA A 75 30.49 8.21 2.66
C ALA A 75 28.99 7.85 2.63
N ALA A 76 28.11 8.83 2.91
CA ALA A 76 26.67 8.64 2.80
C ALA A 76 26.26 8.37 1.34
N LEU A 77 26.79 9.15 0.39
CA LEU A 77 26.51 8.93 -1.05
C LEU A 77 26.97 7.54 -1.54
N VAL A 78 28.16 7.08 -1.10
CA VAL A 78 28.66 5.74 -1.43
C VAL A 78 27.69 4.67 -0.93
N ARG A 79 27.27 4.76 0.33
CA ARG A 79 26.40 3.80 0.96
C ARG A 79 25.00 3.80 0.34
N ASP A 80 24.40 4.98 0.20
CA ASP A 80 22.99 5.11 -0.15
C ASP A 80 22.73 4.90 -1.65
N LEU A 81 23.73 5.24 -2.49
CA LEU A 81 23.70 5.00 -3.94
C LEU A 81 24.44 3.74 -4.38
N GLN A 82 25.06 3.02 -3.45
CA GLN A 82 25.88 1.82 -3.72
C GLN A 82 26.94 2.03 -4.83
N LEU A 83 27.61 3.19 -4.80
CA LEU A 83 28.59 3.57 -5.80
C LEU A 83 29.99 3.14 -5.38
N ASP A 84 30.85 2.87 -6.39
CA ASP A 84 32.28 2.73 -6.17
C ASP A 84 32.88 4.07 -5.66
N PRO A 85 33.66 4.08 -4.56
CA PRO A 85 34.21 5.30 -3.98
C PRO A 85 35.10 6.09 -4.93
N ALA A 86 35.88 5.40 -5.77
CA ALA A 86 36.77 6.07 -6.73
C ALA A 86 35.98 6.68 -7.88
N TYR A 87 34.89 6.03 -8.28
CA TYR A 87 33.99 6.58 -9.29
C TYR A 87 33.27 7.83 -8.77
N LEU A 88 32.70 7.79 -7.56
CA LEU A 88 32.09 8.95 -6.91
C LEU A 88 33.10 10.11 -6.78
N SER A 89 34.32 9.84 -6.31
CA SER A 89 35.36 10.86 -6.17
C SER A 89 35.65 11.60 -7.49
N ARG A 90 35.66 10.88 -8.62
CA ARG A 90 35.85 11.51 -9.96
C ARG A 90 34.70 12.44 -10.32
N ILE A 91 33.45 12.03 -10.03
CA ILE A 91 32.27 12.85 -10.29
C ILE A 91 32.28 14.11 -9.40
N LEU A 92 32.51 13.95 -8.11
CA LEU A 92 32.60 15.09 -7.18
C LEU A 92 33.72 16.07 -7.53
N LYS A 93 34.87 15.57 -7.99
CA LYS A 93 35.97 16.43 -8.49
C LYS A 93 35.52 17.25 -9.70
N ARG A 94 34.81 16.63 -10.65
CA ARG A 94 34.27 17.34 -11.82
C ARG A 94 33.22 18.36 -11.38
N PHE A 95 32.29 18.03 -10.53
CA PHE A 95 31.25 18.95 -10.05
C PHE A 95 31.82 20.18 -9.33
N ARG A 96 32.92 20.01 -8.56
CA ARG A 96 33.64 21.15 -7.99
C ARG A 96 34.29 22.02 -9.05
N ALA A 97 34.92 21.42 -10.05
CA ALA A 97 35.53 22.17 -11.15
C ALA A 97 34.52 22.92 -11.99
N GLU A 98 33.31 22.41 -12.10
CA GLU A 98 32.16 23.03 -12.78
C GLU A 98 31.40 24.02 -11.86
N GLY A 99 31.81 24.21 -10.62
CA GLY A 99 31.20 25.14 -9.68
C GLY A 99 29.83 24.71 -9.17
N LEU A 100 29.44 23.44 -9.29
CA LEU A 100 28.14 22.94 -8.88
C LEU A 100 28.05 22.62 -7.37
N ILE A 101 29.18 22.27 -6.78
CA ILE A 101 29.30 21.90 -5.37
C ILE A 101 30.52 22.50 -4.73
N GLU A 102 30.46 22.67 -3.42
CA GLU A 102 31.58 22.99 -2.56
C GLU A 102 31.64 22.06 -1.35
N THR A 103 32.72 22.14 -0.57
CA THR A 103 32.89 21.40 0.68
C THR A 103 32.97 22.34 1.85
N SER A 104 32.28 22.01 2.94
CA SER A 104 32.29 22.74 4.20
C SER A 104 32.56 21.78 5.35
N PRO A 105 33.13 22.25 6.48
CA PRO A 105 33.16 21.44 7.69
C PRO A 105 31.74 21.03 8.12
N ASP A 106 31.62 19.80 8.62
CA ASP A 106 30.37 19.33 9.17
C ASP A 106 30.03 20.10 10.46
N PRO A 107 28.86 20.74 10.59
CA PRO A 107 28.48 21.44 11.82
C PRO A 107 28.40 20.53 13.05
N ALA A 108 28.15 19.22 12.86
CA ALA A 108 28.08 18.24 13.94
C ALA A 108 29.45 17.64 14.33
N ASP A 109 30.42 17.60 13.37
CA ASP A 109 31.77 17.12 13.60
C ASP A 109 32.77 17.88 12.68
N LEU A 110 33.42 18.89 13.21
CA LEU A 110 34.36 19.73 12.48
C LEU A 110 35.56 18.97 11.86
N ARG A 111 35.77 17.69 12.20
CA ARG A 111 36.79 16.82 11.59
C ARG A 111 36.29 16.18 10.29
N SER A 112 35.01 16.19 10.05
CA SER A 112 34.39 15.68 8.84
C SER A 112 34.02 16.81 7.87
N GLN A 113 33.85 16.45 6.60
CA GLN A 113 33.45 17.41 5.57
C GLN A 113 32.11 16.96 4.96
N VAL A 114 31.25 17.92 4.73
CA VAL A 114 30.01 17.77 3.98
C VAL A 114 30.08 18.48 2.64
N ILE A 115 29.39 17.97 1.70
CA ILE A 115 29.24 18.51 0.34
C ILE A 115 27.98 19.34 0.31
N ILE A 116 28.11 20.57 -0.17
CA ILE A 116 27.02 21.54 -0.28
C ILE A 116 26.86 21.91 -1.74
N VAL A 117 25.62 22.05 -2.17
CA VAL A 117 25.29 22.52 -3.52
C VAL A 117 25.40 24.05 -3.56
N THR A 118 26.11 24.59 -4.52
CA THR A 118 26.20 26.04 -4.77
C THR A 118 24.90 26.57 -5.41
N ASP A 119 24.76 27.88 -5.55
CA ASP A 119 23.63 28.47 -6.27
C ASP A 119 23.55 27.96 -7.71
N GLN A 120 24.67 27.87 -8.42
CA GLN A 120 24.74 27.28 -9.76
C GLN A 120 24.35 25.80 -9.78
N GLY A 121 24.77 25.04 -8.78
CA GLY A 121 24.38 23.65 -8.61
C GLY A 121 22.89 23.49 -8.33
N ARG A 122 22.31 24.40 -7.56
CA ARG A 122 20.86 24.44 -7.28
C ARG A 122 20.05 24.74 -8.53
N GLU A 123 20.44 25.71 -9.33
CA GLU A 123 19.83 25.98 -10.63
C GLU A 123 19.87 24.75 -11.55
N THR A 124 21.02 24.08 -11.59
CA THR A 124 21.19 22.83 -12.37
C THR A 124 20.30 21.70 -11.86
N PHE A 125 20.21 21.53 -10.55
CA PHE A 125 19.32 20.54 -9.93
C PHE A 125 17.83 20.80 -10.26
N GLU A 126 17.39 22.06 -10.16
CA GLU A 126 16.03 22.46 -10.47
C GLU A 126 15.70 22.28 -11.96
N GLU A 127 16.65 22.59 -12.85
CA GLU A 127 16.48 22.36 -14.29
C GLU A 127 16.33 20.88 -14.61
N LEU A 128 17.16 20.02 -14.04
CA LEU A 128 17.02 18.56 -14.16
C LEU A 128 15.67 18.08 -13.64
N GLY A 129 15.21 18.64 -12.53
CA GLY A 129 13.88 18.35 -11.98
C GLY A 129 12.76 18.75 -12.94
N ARG A 130 12.81 19.96 -13.51
CA ARG A 130 11.82 20.43 -14.50
C ARG A 130 11.77 19.51 -15.72
N ARG A 131 12.92 19.14 -16.28
CA ARG A 131 13.00 18.22 -17.44
C ARG A 131 12.47 16.84 -17.13
N SER A 132 12.81 16.30 -15.96
CA SER A 132 12.28 15.00 -15.49
C SER A 132 10.76 15.02 -15.37
N ASN A 133 10.21 16.07 -14.74
CA ASN A 133 8.77 16.25 -14.60
C ASN A 133 8.07 16.36 -15.96
N ALA A 134 8.64 17.16 -16.89
CA ALA A 134 8.10 17.30 -18.23
C ALA A 134 8.11 15.98 -19.02
N GLN A 135 9.18 15.18 -18.88
CA GLN A 135 9.26 13.86 -19.52
C GLN A 135 8.20 12.90 -18.98
N ILE A 136 7.98 12.88 -17.66
CA ILE A 136 6.96 12.01 -17.04
C ILE A 136 5.56 12.51 -17.45
N ALA A 137 5.30 13.80 -17.39
CA ALA A 137 4.03 14.38 -17.80
C ALA A 137 3.69 14.02 -19.26
N ALA A 138 4.62 14.21 -20.20
CA ALA A 138 4.42 13.86 -21.59
C ALA A 138 4.13 12.38 -21.84
N ARG A 139 4.55 11.49 -20.94
CA ARG A 139 4.22 10.05 -20.99
C ARG A 139 2.82 9.80 -20.44
N PHE A 140 2.46 10.46 -19.35
CA PHE A 140 1.14 10.32 -18.74
C PHE A 140 0.04 10.92 -19.60
N ASP A 141 0.32 12.02 -20.34
CA ASP A 141 -0.61 12.63 -21.30
C ASP A 141 -1.04 11.68 -22.45
N ARG A 142 -0.29 10.59 -22.67
CA ARG A 142 -0.62 9.57 -23.68
C ARG A 142 -1.51 8.44 -23.14
N LEU A 143 -1.75 8.42 -21.85
CA LEU A 143 -2.57 7.42 -21.17
C LEU A 143 -4.04 7.82 -21.19
N ALA A 144 -4.93 6.84 -21.14
CA ALA A 144 -6.35 7.11 -20.97
C ALA A 144 -6.66 7.59 -19.54
N SER A 145 -7.83 8.17 -19.37
CA SER A 145 -8.29 8.67 -18.05
C SER A 145 -8.28 7.54 -17.02
N GLY A 146 -7.62 7.78 -15.87
CA GLY A 146 -7.46 6.83 -14.77
C GLY A 146 -6.23 5.92 -14.87
N GLU A 147 -5.58 5.82 -16.04
CA GLU A 147 -4.36 5.02 -16.18
C GLU A 147 -3.12 5.63 -15.51
N PRO A 148 -2.92 6.96 -15.49
CA PRO A 148 -1.83 7.58 -14.73
C PRO A 148 -1.90 7.22 -13.24
N GLU A 149 -3.07 7.30 -12.63
CA GLU A 149 -3.30 6.97 -11.22
C GLU A 149 -3.04 5.48 -10.96
N ALA A 150 -3.50 4.62 -11.87
CA ALA A 150 -3.25 3.17 -11.78
C ALA A 150 -1.75 2.85 -11.88
N ALA A 151 -1.03 3.50 -12.80
CA ALA A 151 0.43 3.33 -12.94
C ALA A 151 1.17 3.79 -11.68
N VAL A 152 0.84 4.96 -11.12
CA VAL A 152 1.44 5.46 -9.87
C VAL A 152 1.14 4.52 -8.71
N SER A 153 -0.10 4.02 -8.59
CA SER A 153 -0.50 3.05 -7.56
C SER A 153 0.33 1.76 -7.65
N ALA A 154 0.53 1.23 -8.87
CA ALA A 154 1.37 0.05 -9.09
C ALA A 154 2.84 0.30 -8.71
N MET A 155 3.41 1.47 -9.06
CA MET A 155 4.78 1.87 -8.65
C MET A 155 4.92 1.95 -7.12
N CYS A 156 3.94 2.53 -6.44
CA CYS A 156 3.92 2.59 -4.97
C CYS A 156 3.86 1.18 -4.35
N THR A 157 3.07 0.29 -4.92
CA THR A 157 2.95 -1.11 -4.48
C THR A 157 4.27 -1.85 -4.65
N ILE A 158 4.90 -1.77 -5.84
CA ILE A 158 6.21 -2.39 -6.11
C ILE A 158 7.25 -1.87 -5.11
N ARG A 159 7.32 -0.55 -4.90
CA ARG A 159 8.25 0.04 -3.95
C ARG A 159 8.03 -0.46 -2.53
N ALA A 160 6.78 -0.52 -2.07
CA ALA A 160 6.45 -0.98 -0.73
C ALA A 160 6.81 -2.46 -0.48
N LEU A 161 6.77 -3.29 -1.53
CA LEU A 161 7.12 -4.71 -1.46
C LEU A 161 8.63 -4.96 -1.53
N LEU A 162 9.37 -4.15 -2.30
CA LEU A 162 10.77 -4.42 -2.63
C LEU A 162 11.78 -3.56 -1.85
N ASP A 163 11.36 -2.45 -1.25
CA ASP A 163 12.22 -1.56 -0.48
C ASP A 163 11.94 -1.68 1.03
N PRO A 164 12.74 -2.47 1.78
CA PRO A 164 12.57 -2.61 3.22
C PRO A 164 12.78 -1.30 4.00
N ALA A 165 13.50 -0.34 3.42
CA ALA A 165 13.74 0.97 4.02
C ALA A 165 12.67 2.00 3.65
N ALA A 166 11.75 1.68 2.74
CA ALA A 166 10.65 2.56 2.40
C ALA A 166 9.84 2.87 3.66
N LYS A 167 9.94 4.10 4.14
CA LYS A 167 9.05 4.56 5.20
C LYS A 167 7.62 4.42 4.69
N PRO A 168 6.79 3.65 5.39
CA PRO A 168 5.43 3.47 4.96
C PRO A 168 4.72 4.84 4.90
N ALA A 169 4.11 5.16 3.76
CA ALA A 169 3.30 6.35 3.65
C ALA A 169 2.26 6.40 4.80
N PRO A 170 1.96 7.55 5.36
CA PRO A 170 0.90 7.67 6.36
C PRO A 170 -0.43 7.22 5.74
N ALA A 171 -1.21 6.50 6.52
CA ALA A 171 -2.57 6.17 6.10
C ALA A 171 -3.48 7.37 6.32
N ILE A 172 -4.34 7.64 5.35
CA ILE A 172 -5.40 8.64 5.42
C ILE A 172 -6.77 7.94 5.41
N ILE A 173 -7.75 8.53 6.08
CA ILE A 173 -9.14 8.08 6.01
C ILE A 173 -9.92 9.09 5.17
N ARG A 174 -10.62 8.60 4.15
CA ARG A 174 -11.42 9.41 3.23
C ARG A 174 -12.81 8.83 3.00
N ALA A 175 -13.69 9.62 2.41
CA ALA A 175 -14.96 9.14 1.88
C ALA A 175 -14.71 8.14 0.73
N HIS A 176 -15.67 7.23 0.53
CA HIS A 176 -15.65 6.31 -0.61
C HIS A 176 -15.81 7.06 -1.94
N ARG A 177 -15.28 6.46 -2.99
CA ARG A 177 -15.36 6.90 -4.40
C ARG A 177 -15.83 5.75 -5.28
N SER A 178 -16.17 6.05 -6.52
CA SER A 178 -16.47 5.01 -7.51
C SER A 178 -15.33 3.99 -7.60
N GLY A 179 -15.66 2.70 -7.54
CA GLY A 179 -14.71 1.58 -7.52
C GLY A 179 -14.38 1.05 -6.12
N ASP A 180 -14.45 1.86 -5.06
CA ASP A 180 -14.08 1.43 -3.70
C ASP A 180 -14.97 0.31 -3.16
N ILE A 181 -16.26 0.34 -3.48
CA ILE A 181 -17.19 -0.70 -3.04
C ILE A 181 -16.88 -2.04 -3.70
N GLY A 182 -16.49 -2.03 -4.99
CA GLY A 182 -15.98 -3.24 -5.66
C GLY A 182 -14.72 -3.78 -5.00
N TRP A 183 -13.80 -2.89 -4.62
CA TRP A 183 -12.59 -3.26 -3.86
C TRP A 183 -12.92 -3.88 -2.50
N ILE A 184 -13.91 -3.37 -1.77
CA ILE A 184 -14.37 -3.93 -0.48
C ILE A 184 -14.82 -5.38 -0.66
N VAL A 185 -15.64 -5.65 -1.68
CA VAL A 185 -16.14 -7.01 -1.97
C VAL A 185 -14.96 -7.94 -2.29
N GLN A 186 -14.12 -7.56 -3.25
CA GLN A 186 -12.97 -8.35 -3.67
C GLN A 186 -12.01 -8.64 -2.51
N SER A 187 -11.65 -7.62 -1.73
CA SER A 187 -10.65 -7.76 -0.67
C SER A 187 -11.14 -8.64 0.47
N GLN A 188 -12.40 -8.47 0.89
CA GLN A 188 -12.96 -9.28 1.95
C GLN A 188 -13.22 -10.71 1.48
N GLY A 189 -13.79 -10.93 0.28
CA GLY A 189 -14.01 -12.27 -0.28
C GLY A 189 -12.72 -13.07 -0.29
N ARG A 190 -11.67 -12.51 -0.91
CA ARG A 190 -10.36 -13.16 -0.96
C ARG A 190 -9.76 -13.40 0.42
N PHE A 191 -9.73 -12.38 1.28
CA PHE A 191 -9.09 -12.48 2.60
C PHE A 191 -9.73 -13.55 3.49
N TYR A 192 -11.06 -13.57 3.58
CA TYR A 192 -11.74 -14.53 4.44
C TYR A 192 -11.71 -15.95 3.89
N ALA A 193 -11.64 -16.12 2.56
CA ALA A 193 -11.40 -17.42 1.94
C ALA A 193 -9.99 -17.95 2.27
N GLU A 194 -8.94 -17.13 2.12
CA GLU A 194 -7.56 -17.52 2.36
C GLU A 194 -7.25 -17.77 3.84
N GLU A 195 -7.76 -16.94 4.76
CA GLU A 195 -7.41 -17.00 6.18
C GLU A 195 -8.31 -17.92 7.01
N TYR A 196 -9.59 -18.00 6.63
CA TYR A 196 -10.60 -18.68 7.43
C TYR A 196 -11.30 -19.84 6.69
N GLY A 197 -10.96 -20.04 5.42
CA GLY A 197 -11.57 -21.07 4.58
C GLY A 197 -13.05 -20.82 4.31
N TRP A 198 -13.50 -19.54 4.36
CA TRP A 198 -14.88 -19.20 4.08
C TRP A 198 -15.15 -19.31 2.58
N ASP A 199 -16.33 -19.82 2.23
CA ASP A 199 -16.71 -20.05 0.85
C ASP A 199 -17.43 -18.83 0.21
N LEU A 200 -17.81 -18.97 -1.05
CA LEU A 200 -18.43 -17.92 -1.85
C LEU A 200 -19.71 -17.33 -1.24
N ARG A 201 -20.35 -17.99 -0.27
CA ARG A 201 -21.50 -17.45 0.44
C ARG A 201 -21.14 -16.22 1.27
N PHE A 202 -19.92 -16.14 1.78
CA PHE A 202 -19.47 -14.93 2.46
C PHE A 202 -19.27 -13.77 1.48
N GLU A 203 -18.63 -14.01 0.33
CA GLU A 203 -18.49 -12.98 -0.70
C GLU A 203 -19.84 -12.49 -1.20
N ALA A 204 -20.81 -13.40 -1.38
CA ALA A 204 -22.19 -13.05 -1.73
C ALA A 204 -22.84 -12.14 -0.67
N LEU A 205 -22.65 -12.42 0.63
CA LEU A 205 -23.14 -11.56 1.71
C LEU A 205 -22.50 -10.17 1.66
N VAL A 206 -21.19 -10.09 1.47
CA VAL A 206 -20.47 -8.80 1.35
C VAL A 206 -20.98 -8.01 0.15
N ALA A 207 -21.16 -8.67 -1.01
CA ALA A 207 -21.71 -8.05 -2.21
C ALA A 207 -23.14 -7.55 -2.02
N GLU A 208 -23.99 -8.33 -1.33
CA GLU A 208 -25.37 -7.93 -1.00
C GLU A 208 -25.39 -6.68 -0.10
N VAL A 209 -24.61 -6.67 0.98
CA VAL A 209 -24.54 -5.54 1.91
C VAL A 209 -24.01 -4.29 1.19
N ALA A 210 -22.97 -4.44 0.40
CA ALA A 210 -22.33 -3.37 -0.37
C ALA A 210 -23.28 -2.83 -1.47
N GLY A 211 -23.97 -3.70 -2.17
CA GLY A 211 -24.97 -3.33 -3.19
C GLY A 211 -26.17 -2.60 -2.60
N LYS A 212 -26.70 -3.07 -1.46
CA LYS A 212 -27.79 -2.39 -0.74
C LYS A 212 -27.36 -1.00 -0.26
N PHE A 213 -26.13 -0.87 0.25
CA PHE A 213 -25.59 0.43 0.62
C PHE A 213 -25.58 1.40 -0.55
N LEU A 214 -25.04 1.01 -1.72
CA LEU A 214 -25.03 1.89 -2.89
C LEU A 214 -26.42 2.25 -3.41
N ALA A 215 -27.32 1.27 -3.46
CA ALA A 215 -28.67 1.46 -4.02
C ALA A 215 -29.53 2.39 -3.16
N ASN A 216 -29.29 2.43 -1.83
CA ASN A 216 -30.12 3.16 -0.90
C ASN A 216 -29.35 4.25 -0.12
N PHE A 217 -28.17 4.62 -0.58
CA PHE A 217 -27.26 5.51 0.15
C PHE A 217 -27.92 6.84 0.52
N ASP A 218 -28.07 7.06 1.81
CA ASP A 218 -28.51 8.33 2.40
C ASP A 218 -27.32 9.04 3.07
N PRO A 219 -26.72 10.07 2.44
CA PRO A 219 -25.54 10.76 2.99
C PRO A 219 -25.79 11.47 4.31
N VAL A 220 -27.05 11.65 4.71
CA VAL A 220 -27.41 12.20 6.02
C VAL A 220 -27.26 11.15 7.12
N LYS A 221 -27.56 9.88 6.84
CA LYS A 221 -27.66 8.80 7.82
C LYS A 221 -26.58 7.73 7.67
N GLU A 222 -25.93 7.66 6.52
CA GLU A 222 -25.00 6.59 6.18
C GLU A 222 -23.65 7.14 5.74
N TYR A 223 -22.59 6.35 5.89
CA TYR A 223 -21.26 6.73 5.44
C TYR A 223 -20.38 5.50 5.21
N CYS A 224 -19.42 5.65 4.30
CA CYS A 224 -18.38 4.66 4.08
C CYS A 224 -17.01 5.34 4.12
N TRP A 225 -16.13 4.85 4.98
CA TRP A 225 -14.74 5.28 5.07
C TRP A 225 -13.83 4.27 4.40
N ILE A 226 -12.88 4.80 3.65
CA ILE A 226 -11.76 4.07 3.07
C ILE A 226 -10.48 4.55 3.74
N ALA A 227 -9.72 3.62 4.30
CA ALA A 227 -8.34 3.88 4.67
C ALA A 227 -7.46 3.64 3.44
N GLU A 228 -6.73 4.67 3.04
CA GLU A 228 -5.82 4.67 1.89
C GLU A 228 -4.40 4.92 2.36
N ARG A 229 -3.42 4.22 1.77
CA ARG A 229 -2.01 4.37 2.09
C ARG A 229 -1.17 4.32 0.80
N GLY A 230 -0.48 5.42 0.50
CA GLY A 230 0.31 5.49 -0.74
C GLY A 230 -0.53 5.31 -2.01
N GLY A 231 -1.79 5.79 -2.02
CA GLY A 231 -2.70 5.64 -3.16
C GLY A 231 -3.39 4.27 -3.26
N VAL A 232 -3.16 3.36 -2.30
CA VAL A 232 -3.76 2.01 -2.27
C VAL A 232 -4.76 1.92 -1.13
N ASN A 233 -5.93 1.36 -1.40
CA ASN A 233 -6.91 1.08 -0.36
C ASN A 233 -6.39 -0.04 0.56
N VAL A 234 -6.40 0.22 1.86
CA VAL A 234 -5.89 -0.71 2.89
C VAL A 234 -6.88 -0.96 4.03
N GLY A 235 -8.05 -0.37 3.97
CA GLY A 235 -9.10 -0.63 4.96
C GLY A 235 -10.42 0.01 4.59
N SER A 236 -11.49 -0.48 5.18
CA SER A 236 -12.85 0.03 4.97
C SER A 236 -13.72 -0.17 6.19
N VAL A 237 -14.76 0.64 6.31
CA VAL A 237 -15.90 0.41 7.18
C VAL A 237 -17.10 1.20 6.69
N LEU A 238 -18.31 0.67 6.92
CA LEU A 238 -19.56 1.36 6.61
C LEU A 238 -20.38 1.55 7.88
N VAL A 239 -21.13 2.65 7.92
CA VAL A 239 -22.29 2.84 8.80
C VAL A 239 -23.52 2.89 7.93
N THR A 240 -24.48 2.00 8.20
CA THR A 240 -25.79 1.96 7.52
C THR A 240 -26.91 2.23 8.53
N ASN A 241 -28.03 2.77 8.03
CA ASN A 241 -29.22 3.01 8.85
C ASN A 241 -29.93 1.67 9.13
N GLY A 242 -30.05 1.31 10.39
CA GLY A 242 -30.78 0.11 10.85
C GLY A 242 -32.25 0.34 11.15
N GLY A 243 -32.74 1.58 11.07
CA GLY A 243 -34.10 1.97 11.52
C GLY A 243 -34.14 2.26 13.03
N ASP A 244 -35.22 2.84 13.50
CA ASP A 244 -35.54 3.07 14.94
C ASP A 244 -34.44 3.68 15.78
N GLY A 245 -33.62 4.56 15.18
CA GLY A 245 -32.48 5.20 15.86
C GLY A 245 -31.26 4.28 16.06
N VAL A 246 -31.18 3.16 15.36
CA VAL A 246 -30.06 2.23 15.38
C VAL A 246 -29.20 2.42 14.14
N ALA A 247 -27.90 2.64 14.32
CA ALA A 247 -26.89 2.52 13.26
C ALA A 247 -26.29 1.12 13.24
N LYS A 248 -25.87 0.66 12.06
CA LYS A 248 -25.18 -0.63 11.89
C LYS A 248 -23.79 -0.43 11.32
N LEU A 249 -22.77 -0.84 12.08
CA LEU A 249 -21.40 -0.94 11.59
C LEU A 249 -21.27 -2.18 10.70
N ARG A 250 -20.78 -2.01 9.49
CA ARG A 250 -20.69 -3.06 8.47
C ARG A 250 -19.32 -3.05 7.80
N LEU A 251 -18.91 -4.23 7.31
CA LEU A 251 -17.77 -4.45 6.42
C LEU A 251 -16.48 -3.77 6.91
N LEU A 252 -16.20 -3.85 8.24
CA LEU A 252 -14.91 -3.45 8.78
C LEU A 252 -13.82 -4.40 8.27
N TYR A 253 -12.83 -3.85 7.60
CA TYR A 253 -11.69 -4.58 7.07
C TYR A 253 -10.41 -3.75 7.18
N VAL A 254 -9.30 -4.40 7.50
CA VAL A 254 -7.95 -3.82 7.41
C VAL A 254 -7.02 -4.85 6.77
N ASP A 255 -6.42 -4.46 5.65
CA ASP A 255 -5.46 -5.28 4.91
C ASP A 255 -4.26 -5.68 5.76
N LYS A 256 -3.69 -6.86 5.49
CA LYS A 256 -2.53 -7.40 6.23
C LYS A 256 -1.36 -6.41 6.26
N SER A 257 -1.10 -5.71 5.14
CA SER A 257 -0.01 -4.74 4.99
C SER A 257 -0.16 -3.49 5.86
N ALA A 258 -1.36 -3.26 6.41
CA ALA A 258 -1.68 -2.09 7.22
C ALA A 258 -2.12 -2.42 8.66
N ARG A 259 -1.96 -3.69 9.08
CA ARG A 259 -2.22 -4.11 10.45
C ARG A 259 -1.16 -3.54 11.40
N GLY A 260 -1.50 -3.43 12.68
CA GLY A 260 -0.62 -2.85 13.69
C GLY A 260 -0.52 -1.31 13.67
N LEU A 261 -1.08 -0.65 12.64
CA LEU A 261 -1.08 0.82 12.51
C LEU A 261 -2.26 1.52 13.23
N GLY A 262 -3.07 0.78 13.96
CA GLY A 262 -4.23 1.33 14.67
C GLY A 262 -5.44 1.65 13.78
N LEU A 263 -5.40 1.35 12.47
CA LEU A 263 -6.45 1.71 11.52
C LEU A 263 -7.82 1.13 11.86
N GLY A 264 -7.88 -0.11 12.33
CA GLY A 264 -9.15 -0.74 12.74
C GLY A 264 -9.83 0.05 13.86
N LYS A 265 -9.05 0.50 14.85
CA LYS A 265 -9.57 1.37 15.92
C LYS A 265 -10.05 2.70 15.36
N LEU A 266 -9.24 3.37 14.53
CA LEU A 266 -9.62 4.66 13.92
C LEU A 266 -10.92 4.56 13.11
N LEU A 267 -11.10 3.50 12.32
CA LEU A 267 -12.31 3.27 11.54
C LEU A 267 -13.55 3.07 12.44
N VAL A 268 -13.40 2.32 13.53
CA VAL A 268 -14.49 2.15 14.53
C VAL A 268 -14.80 3.46 15.25
N ASP A 269 -13.78 4.22 15.64
CA ASP A 269 -13.95 5.54 16.28
C ASP A 269 -14.71 6.51 15.34
N GLU A 270 -14.43 6.49 14.03
CA GLU A 270 -15.17 7.27 13.05
C GLU A 270 -16.65 6.86 12.97
N CYS A 271 -16.94 5.56 12.99
CA CYS A 271 -18.33 5.08 13.04
C CYS A 271 -19.07 5.58 14.28
N ILE A 272 -18.43 5.50 15.44
CA ILE A 272 -19.02 5.97 16.71
C ILE A 272 -19.26 7.48 16.66
N ARG A 273 -18.26 8.25 16.23
CA ARG A 273 -18.35 9.71 16.12
C ARG A 273 -19.48 10.13 15.17
N PHE A 274 -19.54 9.53 14.00
CA PHE A 274 -20.58 9.79 13.01
C PHE A 274 -21.97 9.45 13.56
N SER A 275 -22.12 8.27 14.13
CA SER A 275 -23.42 7.82 14.66
C SER A 275 -23.94 8.76 15.76
N LYS A 276 -23.07 9.22 16.67
CA LYS A 276 -23.43 10.26 17.69
C LYS A 276 -23.84 11.57 17.02
N GLN A 277 -23.06 12.06 16.06
CA GLN A 277 -23.36 13.31 15.36
C GLN A 277 -24.69 13.26 14.58
N LYS A 278 -25.06 12.09 14.09
CA LYS A 278 -26.33 11.88 13.36
C LYS A 278 -27.52 11.56 14.25
N GLY A 279 -27.33 11.54 15.57
CA GLY A 279 -28.40 11.36 16.55
C GLY A 279 -28.89 9.92 16.67
N TYR A 280 -28.09 8.95 16.29
CA TYR A 280 -28.38 7.54 16.59
C TYR A 280 -28.26 7.30 18.10
N ARG A 281 -29.12 6.43 18.63
CA ARG A 281 -29.12 6.04 20.03
C ARG A 281 -28.23 4.83 20.30
N GLU A 282 -28.02 4.03 19.26
CA GLU A 282 -27.33 2.75 19.35
C GLU A 282 -26.50 2.52 18.07
N LEU A 283 -25.31 1.94 18.24
CA LEU A 283 -24.52 1.39 17.15
C LEU A 283 -24.40 -0.12 17.34
N SER A 284 -24.91 -0.90 16.42
CA SER A 284 -24.87 -2.36 16.44
C SER A 284 -23.93 -2.91 15.38
N LEU A 285 -23.41 -4.10 15.61
CA LEU A 285 -22.64 -4.86 14.63
C LEU A 285 -22.85 -6.37 14.80
N TRP A 286 -22.57 -7.10 13.74
CA TRP A 286 -22.48 -8.55 13.75
C TRP A 286 -21.09 -8.99 13.33
N THR A 287 -20.53 -10.00 14.00
CA THR A 287 -19.19 -10.55 13.75
C THR A 287 -19.14 -12.03 14.10
N ASN A 288 -18.02 -12.71 13.87
CA ASN A 288 -17.78 -14.08 14.29
C ASN A 288 -16.78 -14.14 15.46
N ASP A 289 -16.94 -15.13 16.31
CA ASP A 289 -16.11 -15.36 17.50
C ASP A 289 -14.62 -15.54 17.19
N MET A 290 -14.30 -16.17 16.06
CA MET A 290 -12.92 -16.38 15.60
C MET A 290 -12.19 -15.07 15.18
N LEU A 291 -12.90 -13.97 15.01
CA LEU A 291 -12.31 -12.67 14.63
C LEU A 291 -11.81 -11.90 15.87
N GLU A 292 -10.86 -12.48 16.60
CA GLU A 292 -10.37 -12.01 17.90
C GLU A 292 -9.90 -10.56 17.87
N THR A 293 -9.16 -10.17 16.83
CA THR A 293 -8.64 -8.80 16.68
C THR A 293 -9.77 -7.77 16.56
N ALA A 294 -10.80 -8.06 15.78
CA ALA A 294 -11.96 -7.17 15.62
C ALA A 294 -12.76 -7.09 16.93
N ARG A 295 -12.99 -8.22 17.60
CA ARG A 295 -13.65 -8.29 18.92
C ARG A 295 -12.92 -7.46 19.97
N ALA A 296 -11.57 -7.55 20.01
CA ALA A 296 -10.77 -6.75 20.95
C ALA A 296 -10.94 -5.24 20.72
N ILE A 297 -11.11 -4.80 19.47
CA ILE A 297 -11.40 -3.40 19.13
C ILE A 297 -12.79 -3.02 19.66
N TYR A 298 -13.80 -3.86 19.42
CA TYR A 298 -15.17 -3.60 19.87
C TYR A 298 -15.29 -3.52 21.39
N VAL A 299 -14.67 -4.46 22.11
CA VAL A 299 -14.62 -4.44 23.58
C VAL A 299 -13.97 -3.15 24.10
N LYS A 300 -12.82 -2.75 23.54
CA LYS A 300 -12.13 -1.51 23.92
C LYS A 300 -12.93 -0.25 23.60
N ALA A 301 -13.76 -0.30 22.57
CA ALA A 301 -14.66 0.80 22.19
C ALA A 301 -15.94 0.85 23.02
N GLY A 302 -16.17 -0.12 23.91
CA GLY A 302 -17.31 -0.16 24.83
C GLY A 302 -18.52 -0.94 24.32
N PHE A 303 -18.39 -1.67 23.20
CA PHE A 303 -19.46 -2.55 22.76
C PHE A 303 -19.65 -3.72 23.74
N ARG A 304 -20.90 -4.11 23.95
CA ARG A 304 -21.29 -5.29 24.75
C ARG A 304 -21.87 -6.37 23.85
N LEU A 305 -21.55 -7.63 24.13
CA LEU A 305 -22.14 -8.79 23.49
C LEU A 305 -23.60 -8.95 23.93
N VAL A 306 -24.52 -9.05 22.99
CA VAL A 306 -25.97 -9.17 23.24
C VAL A 306 -26.47 -10.60 22.97
N SER A 307 -26.02 -11.20 21.90
CA SER A 307 -26.40 -12.57 21.56
C SER A 307 -25.31 -13.27 20.76
N GLU A 308 -25.30 -14.57 20.87
CA GLU A 308 -24.41 -15.47 20.12
C GLU A 308 -25.22 -16.65 19.59
N GLU A 309 -24.98 -17.02 18.34
CA GLU A 309 -25.66 -18.12 17.69
C GLU A 309 -24.67 -18.93 16.83
N ARG A 310 -24.71 -20.26 17.00
CA ARG A 310 -23.89 -21.18 16.23
C ARG A 310 -24.40 -21.34 14.82
N HIS A 311 -23.51 -21.26 13.83
CA HIS A 311 -23.90 -21.36 12.42
C HIS A 311 -22.81 -21.99 11.53
N ARG A 312 -23.19 -22.31 10.28
CA ARG A 312 -22.32 -22.78 9.20
C ARG A 312 -22.58 -21.99 7.91
N MET A 313 -22.82 -20.69 8.03
CA MET A 313 -23.24 -19.85 6.90
C MET A 313 -22.16 -19.78 5.81
N PHE A 314 -20.88 -19.91 6.16
CA PHE A 314 -19.74 -19.70 5.25
C PHE A 314 -18.85 -20.94 5.12
N GLY A 315 -19.34 -22.13 5.42
CA GLY A 315 -18.63 -23.40 5.35
C GLY A 315 -18.21 -23.91 6.73
N PRO A 316 -17.09 -23.41 7.32
CA PRO A 316 -16.72 -23.79 8.67
C PRO A 316 -17.73 -23.39 9.71
N GLU A 317 -17.77 -24.17 10.80
CA GLU A 317 -18.61 -23.86 11.94
C GLU A 317 -18.05 -22.69 12.72
N ALA A 318 -18.90 -21.73 13.10
CA ALA A 318 -18.54 -20.52 13.84
C ALA A 318 -19.70 -20.07 14.72
N ASN A 319 -19.43 -19.17 15.68
CA ASN A 319 -20.46 -18.48 16.45
C ASN A 319 -20.58 -17.03 15.96
N GLY A 320 -21.74 -16.73 15.40
CA GLY A 320 -22.14 -15.36 15.03
C GLY A 320 -22.51 -14.58 16.29
N GLN A 321 -21.95 -13.40 16.46
CA GLN A 321 -22.13 -12.56 17.63
C GLN A 321 -22.71 -11.22 17.27
N ASN A 322 -23.78 -10.79 17.96
CA ASN A 322 -24.32 -9.46 17.89
C ASN A 322 -23.77 -8.61 19.05
N TRP A 323 -23.23 -7.47 18.71
CA TRP A 323 -22.64 -6.50 19.64
C TRP A 323 -23.33 -5.15 19.50
N VAL A 324 -23.47 -4.43 20.62
CA VAL A 324 -24.18 -3.16 20.72
C VAL A 324 -23.40 -2.17 21.56
N LEU A 325 -23.41 -0.92 21.13
CA LEU A 325 -22.91 0.24 21.87
C LEU A 325 -24.01 1.27 21.98
N ASP A 326 -24.38 1.66 23.20
CA ASP A 326 -25.23 2.80 23.49
C ASP A 326 -24.44 4.10 23.22
N LEU A 327 -25.03 5.09 22.50
CA LEU A 327 -24.33 6.26 21.97
C LEU A 327 -24.54 7.55 22.79
#